data_45acb3ea32b76b4153e2301f0225ca53
#
_entry.id   45acb3ea32b76b4153e2301f0225ca53
#
_cell.length_a   1.000
_cell.length_b   1.000
_cell.length_c   1.000
_cell.angle_alpha   90.00
_cell.angle_beta   90.00
_cell.angle_gamma   90.00
#
_symmetry.space_group_name_H-M   'P 1'
#
loop_
_entity.id
_entity.type
_entity.pdbx_description
1 polymer ?
#
loop_
_entity_poly.entity_id
_entity_poly.type
_entity_poly.pdbx_seq_one_letter_code
_entity_poly.pdbx_strand_id
1 'polypeptide(L)'
;MNQRNKGVLYVLIGAAAAGVYLEVKRHEREGTLHGPGSAATASATPSAAPPSSATTSAATGTSSAPPPQAGELKGSDVQALHDAIGERVRKGASDAGSPWALAHGLIAFGKDFKASDGQDAVDAIAKQLVKSKGPDGKTQWSFPPGSAAAPSEPHPHLIVDVLLQVGVNPKRTLVTQDGSKISVQTLIDQALRGAQDPSNEVEWMDSPWLLDLLTRDPKGKPRATRLAPITWRKLSEETQLIADYRGAPAAAFENGTPLYAAKRNKTQIYGHHCGGLHFMQAALSLEASVNAAPASVAPELDRLLKRIALERATYNALANMTQGVPISRLLWVQGLKFFGHTAETLGLARELGLYDPTTSEGKRLDAALRALAWDLKRVFDALAKDGAYQQLDAIKSERVQTYLDLIGDGCHAMRGLTRALPAFDQTEK
;
A
#
# COMPACT_ATOMS: atom_id res chain seq x y z
N MET A 1 26.95 -29.00 -4.64
CA MET A 1 26.01 -28.83 -3.51
C MET A 1 25.62 -30.20 -3.01
N ASN A 2 25.94 -30.54 -1.77
CA ASN A 2 25.80 -31.89 -1.21
C ASN A 2 24.29 -32.23 -1.01
N GLN A 3 23.86 -33.46 -1.14
CA GLN A 3 22.44 -33.88 -1.03
C GLN A 3 21.80 -33.47 0.31
N ARG A 4 22.56 -33.40 1.41
CA ARG A 4 22.07 -32.89 2.72
C ARG A 4 21.66 -31.42 2.67
N ASN A 5 22.37 -30.59 1.93
CA ASN A 5 22.04 -29.17 1.79
C ASN A 5 20.81 -28.93 0.90
N LYS A 6 20.50 -29.86 -0.03
CA LYS A 6 19.23 -29.78 -0.79
C LYS A 6 18.02 -30.08 0.07
N GLY A 7 18.11 -31.04 1.01
CA GLY A 7 17.00 -31.37 1.92
C GLY A 7 16.65 -30.22 2.86
N VAL A 8 17.66 -29.55 3.45
CA VAL A 8 17.46 -28.37 4.30
C VAL A 8 16.90 -27.19 3.50
N LEU A 9 17.36 -26.99 2.26
CA LEU A 9 16.85 -25.95 1.37
C LEU A 9 15.39 -26.19 1.00
N TYR A 10 14.99 -27.43 0.71
CA TYR A 10 13.59 -27.78 0.41
C TYR A 10 12.67 -27.61 1.64
N VAL A 11 13.16 -27.88 2.84
CA VAL A 11 12.40 -27.66 4.09
C VAL A 11 12.24 -26.14 4.36
N LEU A 12 13.27 -25.35 4.11
CA LEU A 12 13.20 -23.87 4.27
C LEU A 12 12.33 -23.22 3.19
N ILE A 13 12.43 -23.68 1.94
CA ILE A 13 11.53 -23.25 0.85
C ILE A 13 10.09 -23.68 1.16
N GLY A 14 9.89 -24.91 1.66
CA GLY A 14 8.59 -25.40 2.08
C GLY A 14 7.99 -24.58 3.24
N ALA A 15 8.78 -24.18 4.22
CA ALA A 15 8.33 -23.37 5.35
C ALA A 15 8.02 -21.91 4.93
N ALA A 16 8.86 -21.29 4.12
CA ALA A 16 8.62 -19.97 3.57
C ALA A 16 7.42 -19.96 2.60
N ALA A 17 7.33 -20.99 1.74
CA ALA A 17 6.21 -21.17 0.83
C ALA A 17 4.91 -21.51 1.58
N ALA A 18 4.97 -22.32 2.63
CA ALA A 18 3.83 -22.61 3.47
C ALA A 18 3.37 -21.38 4.26
N GLY A 19 4.29 -20.52 4.72
CA GLY A 19 3.96 -19.24 5.36
C GLY A 19 3.20 -18.30 4.42
N VAL A 20 3.69 -18.12 3.20
CA VAL A 20 3.03 -17.32 2.15
C VAL A 20 1.71 -17.97 1.71
N TYR A 21 1.67 -19.30 1.55
CA TYR A 21 0.47 -20.03 1.17
C TYR A 21 -0.61 -19.98 2.25
N LEU A 22 -0.24 -20.12 3.52
CA LEU A 22 -1.18 -20.02 4.64
C LEU A 22 -1.69 -18.58 4.82
N GLU A 23 -0.88 -17.58 4.52
CA GLU A 23 -1.29 -16.19 4.53
C GLU A 23 -2.28 -15.88 3.40
N VAL A 24 -2.04 -16.43 2.19
CA VAL A 24 -3.00 -16.36 1.07
C VAL A 24 -4.31 -17.06 1.41
N LYS A 25 -4.26 -18.26 1.98
CA LYS A 25 -5.44 -19.01 2.42
C LYS A 25 -6.21 -18.32 3.55
N ARG A 26 -5.52 -17.62 4.42
CA ARG A 26 -6.14 -16.83 5.49
C ARG A 26 -6.84 -15.60 4.92
N HIS A 27 -6.25 -14.88 3.99
CA HIS A 27 -6.88 -13.76 3.29
C HIS A 27 -8.12 -14.18 2.50
N GLU A 28 -8.08 -15.35 1.85
CA GLU A 28 -9.24 -15.93 1.17
C GLU A 28 -10.40 -16.21 2.15
N ARG A 29 -10.11 -16.61 3.40
CA ARG A 29 -11.12 -16.85 4.44
C ARG A 29 -11.62 -15.57 5.11
N GLU A 30 -10.75 -14.60 5.38
CA GLU A 30 -11.08 -13.35 6.05
C GLU A 30 -11.86 -12.39 5.12
N GLY A 31 -11.63 -12.43 3.82
CA GLY A 31 -12.41 -11.67 2.83
C GLY A 31 -13.90 -12.10 2.73
N THR A 32 -14.26 -13.22 3.33
CA THR A 32 -15.64 -13.74 3.37
C THR A 32 -16.36 -13.48 4.69
N LEU A 33 -15.72 -12.87 5.71
CA LEU A 33 -16.24 -12.84 7.09
C LEU A 33 -16.48 -11.46 7.72
N HIS A 34 -16.24 -10.36 7.03
CA HIS A 34 -16.56 -9.04 7.59
C HIS A 34 -17.94 -8.53 7.16
N GLY A 35 -18.96 -9.18 7.73
CA GLY A 35 -20.25 -8.54 8.03
C GLY A 35 -20.17 -7.90 9.42
N PRO A 36 -20.88 -6.79 9.70
CA PRO A 36 -20.80 -6.10 10.98
C PRO A 36 -21.46 -6.93 12.09
N GLY A 37 -20.67 -7.33 13.07
CA GLY A 37 -21.17 -7.80 14.35
C GLY A 37 -20.78 -9.23 14.72
N SER A 38 -19.66 -9.43 15.41
CA SER A 38 -19.58 -10.32 16.58
C SER A 38 -18.23 -10.16 17.28
N ALA A 39 -18.25 -9.56 18.46
CA ALA A 39 -17.14 -9.60 19.41
C ALA A 39 -17.16 -10.96 20.12
N ALA A 40 -16.11 -11.74 19.95
CA ALA A 40 -15.86 -12.93 20.77
C ALA A 40 -14.50 -12.79 21.45
N THR A 41 -14.56 -12.60 22.76
CA THR A 41 -13.46 -12.66 23.70
C THR A 41 -12.84 -14.05 23.74
N ALA A 42 -11.54 -14.15 23.48
CA ALA A 42 -10.75 -15.34 23.80
C ALA A 42 -9.54 -14.94 24.65
N SER A 43 -9.62 -15.32 25.92
CA SER A 43 -8.53 -15.31 26.89
C SER A 43 -7.54 -16.42 26.56
N ALA A 44 -6.26 -16.10 26.43
CA ALA A 44 -5.19 -17.09 26.33
C ALA A 44 -4.11 -16.82 27.37
N THR A 45 -3.93 -17.79 28.25
CA THR A 45 -2.90 -17.90 29.28
C THR A 45 -1.52 -18.18 28.68
N PRO A 46 -0.42 -17.66 29.21
CA PRO A 46 0.94 -17.91 28.69
C PRO A 46 1.52 -19.21 29.29
N SER A 47 2.12 -20.04 28.45
CA SER A 47 2.91 -21.20 28.87
C SER A 47 4.34 -21.13 28.37
N ALA A 48 5.25 -21.22 29.36
CA ALA A 48 6.60 -21.77 29.44
C ALA A 48 7.62 -21.60 28.26
N ALA A 49 8.79 -21.10 28.63
CA ALA A 49 10.02 -21.01 27.89
C ALA A 49 10.66 -22.39 27.62
N PRO A 50 11.40 -22.57 26.51
CA PRO A 50 12.33 -23.67 26.32
C PRO A 50 13.80 -23.24 26.55
N PRO A 51 14.71 -24.21 26.77
CA PRO A 51 16.04 -23.98 27.29
C PRO A 51 17.10 -23.60 26.26
N SER A 52 18.17 -23.07 26.82
CA SER A 52 19.40 -22.56 26.25
C SER A 52 20.25 -23.59 25.49
N SER A 53 21.03 -23.00 24.57
CA SER A 53 22.36 -23.37 24.06
C SER A 53 22.55 -24.47 23.02
N ALA A 54 23.00 -24.02 21.85
CA ALA A 54 24.14 -24.64 21.13
C ALA A 54 24.82 -23.60 20.22
N THR A 55 26.05 -23.31 20.57
CA THR A 55 27.04 -22.57 19.79
C THR A 55 27.36 -23.37 18.52
N THR A 56 27.16 -22.79 17.35
CA THR A 56 27.72 -23.33 16.10
C THR A 56 28.45 -22.25 15.31
N SER A 57 29.64 -22.61 15.00
CA SER A 57 30.74 -21.93 14.32
C SER A 57 30.32 -21.24 13.01
N ALA A 58 30.88 -20.06 12.82
CA ALA A 58 30.78 -19.26 11.60
C ALA A 58 31.33 -20.03 10.37
N ALA A 59 30.48 -20.16 9.36
CA ALA A 59 30.93 -20.52 8.01
C ALA A 59 31.11 -19.23 7.20
N THR A 60 32.36 -18.95 6.89
CA THR A 60 32.84 -17.87 6.04
C THR A 60 32.39 -18.03 4.58
N GLY A 61 31.90 -16.96 3.99
CA GLY A 61 32.17 -16.61 2.61
C GLY A 61 31.37 -17.30 1.53
N THR A 62 30.18 -16.78 1.23
CA THR A 62 29.71 -16.73 -0.15
C THR A 62 29.58 -15.26 -0.55
N SER A 63 30.49 -14.85 -1.44
CA SER A 63 30.42 -13.57 -2.14
C SER A 63 29.07 -13.47 -2.83
N SER A 64 28.11 -12.82 -2.20
CA SER A 64 26.93 -12.36 -2.88
C SER A 64 27.39 -11.27 -3.86
N ALA A 65 27.20 -11.49 -5.16
CA ALA A 65 27.35 -10.44 -6.14
C ALA A 65 26.60 -9.20 -5.61
N PRO A 66 27.21 -8.00 -5.67
CA PRO A 66 26.53 -6.78 -5.30
C PRO A 66 25.16 -6.75 -6.03
N PRO A 67 24.09 -6.26 -5.38
CA PRO A 67 22.83 -6.09 -6.06
C PRO A 67 23.15 -5.31 -7.36
N PRO A 68 22.54 -5.71 -8.51
CA PRO A 68 22.80 -4.99 -9.76
C PRO A 68 22.62 -3.50 -9.45
N GLN A 69 23.65 -2.71 -9.72
CA GLN A 69 23.56 -1.26 -9.59
C GLN A 69 22.28 -0.87 -10.32
N ALA A 70 21.45 -0.05 -9.69
CA ALA A 70 20.23 0.47 -10.29
C ALA A 70 20.64 1.00 -11.67
N GLY A 71 20.32 0.26 -12.73
CA GLY A 71 20.69 0.66 -14.08
C GLY A 71 20.15 2.08 -14.24
N GLU A 72 20.92 2.95 -14.86
CA GLU A 72 20.58 4.37 -14.99
C GLU A 72 19.28 4.51 -15.80
N LEU A 73 18.12 4.38 -15.13
CA LEU A 73 16.86 4.74 -15.75
C LEU A 73 16.86 6.26 -15.98
N LYS A 74 16.43 6.66 -17.16
CA LYS A 74 16.12 8.04 -17.48
C LYS A 74 14.66 8.36 -17.19
N GLY A 75 14.30 9.62 -17.11
CA GLY A 75 12.90 10.05 -16.96
C GLY A 75 11.99 9.45 -18.03
N SER A 76 12.49 9.35 -19.28
CA SER A 76 11.78 8.69 -20.40
C SER A 76 11.50 7.19 -20.15
N ASP A 77 12.41 6.47 -19.50
CA ASP A 77 12.22 5.04 -19.18
C ASP A 77 11.17 4.87 -18.08
N VAL A 78 11.15 5.80 -17.13
CA VAL A 78 10.13 5.84 -16.06
C VAL A 78 8.75 6.13 -16.64
N GLN A 79 8.66 7.08 -17.58
CA GLN A 79 7.41 7.37 -18.28
C GLN A 79 6.94 6.17 -19.11
N ALA A 80 7.83 5.50 -19.83
CA ALA A 80 7.52 4.30 -20.60
C ALA A 80 7.03 3.16 -19.69
N LEU A 81 7.64 2.98 -18.52
CA LEU A 81 7.18 2.01 -17.52
C LEU A 81 5.79 2.36 -16.97
N HIS A 82 5.56 3.64 -16.63
CA HIS A 82 4.25 4.14 -16.21
C HIS A 82 3.17 3.80 -17.23
N ASP A 83 3.41 4.10 -18.50
CA ASP A 83 2.44 3.87 -19.57
C ASP A 83 2.20 2.38 -19.82
N ALA A 84 3.26 1.56 -19.74
CA ALA A 84 3.15 0.09 -19.86
C ALA A 84 2.33 -0.54 -18.72
N ILE A 85 2.51 -0.09 -17.47
CA ILE A 85 1.67 -0.52 -16.35
C ILE A 85 0.23 -0.08 -16.61
N GLY A 86 0.03 1.18 -17.00
CA GLY A 86 -1.27 1.77 -17.29
C GLY A 86 -2.07 0.98 -18.33
N GLU A 87 -1.42 0.55 -19.40
CA GLU A 87 -2.06 -0.32 -20.41
C GLU A 87 -2.61 -1.62 -19.80
N ARG A 88 -1.85 -2.23 -18.87
CA ARG A 88 -2.23 -3.50 -18.26
C ARG A 88 -3.35 -3.40 -17.23
N VAL A 89 -3.36 -2.33 -16.43
CA VAL A 89 -4.34 -2.19 -15.33
C VAL A 89 -5.62 -1.49 -15.75
N ARG A 90 -5.62 -0.72 -16.85
CA ARG A 90 -6.74 0.12 -17.30
C ARG A 90 -8.06 -0.64 -17.40
N LYS A 91 -8.07 -1.83 -18.02
CA LYS A 91 -9.28 -2.66 -18.17
C LYS A 91 -9.91 -2.98 -16.82
N GLY A 92 -9.09 -3.42 -15.84
CA GLY A 92 -9.59 -3.76 -14.51
C GLY A 92 -9.98 -2.53 -13.69
N ALA A 93 -9.21 -1.46 -13.78
CA ALA A 93 -9.47 -0.20 -13.08
C ALA A 93 -10.73 0.53 -13.60
N SER A 94 -11.14 0.28 -14.85
CA SER A 94 -12.35 0.89 -15.46
C SER A 94 -13.63 0.12 -15.19
N ASP A 95 -13.64 -0.96 -14.40
CA ASP A 95 -14.83 -1.75 -14.08
C ASP A 95 -15.94 -0.87 -13.50
N ALA A 96 -16.98 -0.56 -14.32
CA ALA A 96 -18.08 0.31 -13.94
C ALA A 96 -18.93 -0.26 -12.79
N GLY A 97 -18.84 -1.57 -12.52
CA GLY A 97 -19.52 -2.25 -11.41
C GLY A 97 -18.77 -2.17 -10.08
N SER A 98 -17.54 -1.62 -10.04
CA SER A 98 -16.70 -1.57 -8.84
C SER A 98 -16.26 -0.15 -8.52
N PRO A 99 -16.90 0.53 -7.54
CA PRO A 99 -16.44 1.85 -7.07
C PRO A 99 -14.98 1.84 -6.61
N TRP A 100 -14.52 0.74 -6.00
CA TRP A 100 -13.13 0.54 -5.61
C TRP A 100 -12.18 0.57 -6.82
N ALA A 101 -12.52 -0.15 -7.91
CA ALA A 101 -11.70 -0.19 -9.11
C ALA A 101 -11.63 1.20 -9.78
N LEU A 102 -12.79 1.88 -9.89
CA LEU A 102 -12.87 3.23 -10.43
C LEU A 102 -12.06 4.24 -9.61
N ALA A 103 -12.08 4.14 -8.27
CA ALA A 103 -11.26 4.98 -7.40
C ALA A 103 -9.77 4.76 -7.65
N HIS A 104 -9.31 3.51 -7.81
CA HIS A 104 -7.92 3.23 -8.17
C HIS A 104 -7.58 3.73 -9.58
N GLY A 105 -8.52 3.63 -10.52
CA GLY A 105 -8.38 4.22 -11.85
C GLY A 105 -8.21 5.74 -11.79
N LEU A 106 -8.99 6.43 -10.95
CA LEU A 106 -8.83 7.87 -10.70
C LEU A 106 -7.44 8.20 -10.13
N ILE A 107 -6.93 7.42 -9.18
CA ILE A 107 -5.57 7.58 -8.62
C ILE A 107 -4.51 7.51 -9.72
N ALA A 108 -4.64 6.56 -10.65
CA ALA A 108 -3.64 6.30 -11.69
C ALA A 108 -3.75 7.24 -12.90
N PHE A 109 -4.97 7.55 -13.34
CA PHE A 109 -5.23 8.25 -14.59
C PHE A 109 -5.81 9.65 -14.43
N GLY A 110 -6.05 10.08 -13.18
CA GLY A 110 -6.57 11.40 -12.86
C GLY A 110 -8.10 11.51 -12.96
N LYS A 111 -8.61 12.70 -12.63
CA LYS A 111 -10.04 13.00 -12.47
C LYS A 111 -10.90 12.82 -13.73
N ASP A 112 -10.30 12.81 -14.91
CA ASP A 112 -10.98 12.68 -16.20
C ASP A 112 -11.05 11.23 -16.70
N PHE A 113 -10.65 10.27 -15.85
CA PHE A 113 -10.71 8.84 -16.13
C PHE A 113 -12.13 8.38 -16.46
N LYS A 114 -12.24 7.44 -17.40
CA LYS A 114 -13.51 6.89 -17.86
C LYS A 114 -13.70 5.44 -17.41
N ALA A 115 -14.92 5.12 -16.99
CA ALA A 115 -15.37 3.77 -16.77
C ALA A 115 -15.46 2.98 -18.09
N SER A 116 -15.57 1.66 -18.02
CA SER A 116 -15.61 0.75 -19.17
C SER A 116 -16.80 0.98 -20.11
N ASP A 117 -17.85 1.59 -19.62
CA ASP A 117 -19.05 2.00 -20.39
C ASP A 117 -18.93 3.40 -21.02
N GLY A 118 -17.74 4.04 -20.90
CA GLY A 118 -17.46 5.36 -21.43
C GLY A 118 -17.93 6.53 -20.56
N GLN A 119 -18.64 6.28 -19.45
CA GLN A 119 -19.02 7.32 -18.51
C GLN A 119 -17.78 7.89 -17.79
N ASP A 120 -17.92 9.09 -17.27
CA ASP A 120 -16.95 9.63 -16.33
C ASP A 120 -16.91 8.75 -15.06
N ALA A 121 -15.70 8.38 -14.60
CA ALA A 121 -15.56 7.46 -13.47
C ALA A 121 -16.17 8.01 -12.18
N VAL A 122 -16.13 9.34 -11.97
CA VAL A 122 -16.75 9.99 -10.81
C VAL A 122 -18.28 9.85 -10.87
N ASP A 123 -18.87 10.01 -12.07
CA ASP A 123 -20.32 9.85 -12.25
C ASP A 123 -20.74 8.38 -12.15
N ALA A 124 -19.93 7.45 -12.67
CA ALA A 124 -20.16 6.02 -12.53
C ALA A 124 -20.11 5.56 -11.06
N ILE A 125 -19.17 6.09 -10.27
CA ILE A 125 -19.12 5.90 -8.81
C ILE A 125 -20.41 6.45 -8.16
N ALA A 126 -20.79 7.68 -8.49
CA ALA A 126 -21.95 8.34 -7.88
C ALA A 126 -23.26 7.58 -8.14
N LYS A 127 -23.43 6.99 -9.33
CA LYS A 127 -24.61 6.17 -9.69
C LYS A 127 -24.78 4.91 -8.84
N GLN A 128 -23.77 4.49 -8.10
CA GLN A 128 -23.84 3.35 -7.20
C GLN A 128 -24.19 3.74 -5.76
N LEU A 129 -24.26 5.04 -5.45
CA LEU A 129 -24.66 5.52 -4.13
C LEU A 129 -26.16 5.30 -3.89
N VAL A 130 -26.45 4.65 -2.76
CA VAL A 130 -27.81 4.42 -2.27
C VAL A 130 -28.09 5.31 -1.08
N LYS A 131 -29.34 5.77 -1.00
CA LYS A 131 -29.85 6.64 0.06
C LYS A 131 -30.34 5.82 1.24
N SER A 132 -29.94 6.18 2.44
CA SER A 132 -30.40 5.58 3.69
C SER A 132 -30.59 6.64 4.78
N LYS A 133 -31.00 6.20 5.97
CA LYS A 133 -30.99 7.02 7.18
C LYS A 133 -29.85 6.59 8.06
N GLY A 134 -29.02 7.54 8.46
CA GLY A 134 -27.97 7.33 9.43
C GLY A 134 -28.50 7.17 10.87
N PRO A 135 -27.64 6.83 11.83
CA PRO A 135 -28.03 6.72 13.25
C PRO A 135 -28.58 8.01 13.84
N ASP A 136 -28.18 9.15 13.30
CA ASP A 136 -28.66 10.50 13.66
C ASP A 136 -29.98 10.90 12.97
N GLY A 137 -30.60 9.99 12.24
CA GLY A 137 -31.84 10.20 11.48
C GLY A 137 -31.67 11.04 10.21
N LYS A 138 -30.46 11.56 9.93
CA LYS A 138 -30.17 12.32 8.71
C LYS A 138 -30.03 11.42 7.50
N THR A 139 -30.22 12.00 6.34
CA THR A 139 -29.93 11.30 5.09
C THR A 139 -28.45 10.98 4.99
N GLN A 140 -28.15 9.75 4.63
CA GLN A 140 -26.81 9.22 4.41
C GLN A 140 -26.74 8.56 3.03
N TRP A 141 -25.59 8.68 2.38
CA TRP A 141 -25.25 8.05 1.13
C TRP A 141 -24.15 7.03 1.37
N SER A 142 -24.34 5.80 0.88
CA SER A 142 -23.38 4.72 1.04
C SER A 142 -23.37 3.84 -0.20
N PHE A 143 -22.34 3.04 -0.36
CA PHE A 143 -22.31 2.01 -1.38
C PHE A 143 -22.97 0.74 -0.85
N PRO A 144 -23.77 0.02 -1.69
CA PRO A 144 -24.22 -1.31 -1.33
C PRO A 144 -23.00 -2.25 -1.20
N PRO A 145 -23.12 -3.34 -0.45
CA PRO A 145 -22.08 -4.35 -0.41
C PRO A 145 -21.69 -4.81 -1.81
N GLY A 146 -20.39 -4.75 -2.12
CA GLY A 146 -19.86 -5.28 -3.36
C GLY A 146 -19.66 -6.79 -3.30
N SER A 147 -19.24 -7.39 -4.41
CA SER A 147 -18.73 -8.76 -4.44
C SER A 147 -17.22 -8.79 -4.12
N ALA A 148 -16.69 -9.98 -3.81
CA ALA A 148 -15.25 -10.15 -3.61
C ALA A 148 -14.42 -9.71 -4.84
N ALA A 149 -14.94 -9.92 -6.06
CA ALA A 149 -14.27 -9.56 -7.31
C ALA A 149 -14.55 -8.13 -7.81
N ALA A 150 -15.53 -7.45 -7.20
CA ALA A 150 -15.90 -6.06 -7.49
C ALA A 150 -16.31 -5.40 -6.16
N PRO A 151 -15.35 -5.10 -5.27
CA PRO A 151 -15.64 -4.46 -4.00
C PRO A 151 -16.16 -3.05 -4.23
N SER A 152 -17.03 -2.58 -3.35
CA SER A 152 -17.55 -1.21 -3.39
C SER A 152 -16.58 -0.26 -2.67
N GLU A 153 -16.58 -0.28 -1.34
CA GLU A 153 -15.69 0.53 -0.51
C GLU A 153 -15.19 -0.30 0.68
N PRO A 154 -14.10 -1.09 0.47
CA PRO A 154 -13.60 -1.97 1.52
C PRO A 154 -12.92 -1.22 2.67
N HIS A 155 -12.60 0.04 2.48
CA HIS A 155 -11.97 0.90 3.48
C HIS A 155 -12.82 2.16 3.67
N PRO A 156 -13.20 2.49 4.91
CA PRO A 156 -14.00 3.68 5.19
C PRO A 156 -13.36 4.94 4.63
N HIS A 157 -14.17 5.78 3.96
CA HIS A 157 -13.77 7.08 3.40
C HIS A 157 -12.81 7.06 2.20
N LEU A 158 -12.35 5.88 1.74
CA LEU A 158 -11.41 5.74 0.61
C LEU A 158 -11.88 6.54 -0.61
N ILE A 159 -13.13 6.36 -1.03
CA ILE A 159 -13.62 6.95 -2.28
C ILE A 159 -13.70 8.47 -2.17
N VAL A 160 -14.22 8.99 -1.07
CA VAL A 160 -14.34 10.44 -0.86
C VAL A 160 -12.96 11.09 -0.79
N ASP A 161 -12.01 10.45 -0.12
CA ASP A 161 -10.63 10.91 -0.04
C ASP A 161 -9.96 10.91 -1.43
N VAL A 162 -10.11 9.84 -2.21
CA VAL A 162 -9.59 9.76 -3.58
C VAL A 162 -10.15 10.87 -4.47
N LEU A 163 -11.46 11.17 -4.40
CA LEU A 163 -12.04 12.26 -5.17
C LEU A 163 -11.33 13.59 -4.90
N LEU A 164 -11.01 13.88 -3.65
CA LEU A 164 -10.26 15.09 -3.29
C LEU A 164 -8.80 15.01 -3.70
N GLN A 165 -8.16 13.86 -3.51
CA GLN A 165 -6.76 13.65 -3.90
C GLN A 165 -6.51 13.93 -5.38
N VAL A 166 -7.47 13.58 -6.26
CA VAL A 166 -7.34 13.80 -7.70
C VAL A 166 -7.91 15.15 -8.17
N GLY A 167 -8.31 16.00 -7.23
CA GLY A 167 -8.75 17.36 -7.51
C GLY A 167 -10.17 17.46 -8.10
N VAL A 168 -11.07 16.55 -7.75
CA VAL A 168 -12.49 16.69 -8.09
C VAL A 168 -13.06 17.86 -7.29
N ASN A 169 -13.74 18.79 -7.99
CA ASN A 169 -14.31 19.98 -7.36
C ASN A 169 -15.39 19.58 -6.33
N PRO A 170 -15.28 19.98 -5.05
CA PRO A 170 -16.31 19.72 -4.03
C PRO A 170 -17.72 20.18 -4.40
N LYS A 171 -17.85 21.21 -5.25
CA LYS A 171 -19.15 21.71 -5.75
C LYS A 171 -19.70 20.89 -6.94
N ARG A 172 -18.94 19.91 -7.49
CA ARG A 172 -19.42 19.07 -8.59
C ARG A 172 -20.71 18.37 -8.16
N THR A 173 -21.74 18.50 -9.00
CA THR A 173 -23.02 17.79 -8.82
C THR A 173 -22.85 16.34 -9.27
N LEU A 174 -23.27 15.42 -8.44
CA LEU A 174 -23.32 13.97 -8.66
C LEU A 174 -24.79 13.54 -8.76
N VAL A 175 -25.08 12.58 -9.63
CA VAL A 175 -26.39 11.95 -9.75
C VAL A 175 -26.30 10.54 -9.20
N THR A 176 -27.05 10.25 -8.14
CA THR A 176 -27.05 8.97 -7.43
C THR A 176 -27.97 7.94 -8.10
N GLN A 177 -28.01 6.71 -7.60
CA GLN A 177 -28.76 5.61 -8.16
C GLN A 177 -30.28 5.94 -8.30
N ASP A 178 -30.86 6.62 -7.31
CA ASP A 178 -32.27 7.01 -7.30
C ASP A 178 -32.57 8.33 -8.09
N GLY A 179 -31.55 8.87 -8.78
CA GLY A 179 -31.65 10.13 -9.52
C GLY A 179 -31.52 11.39 -8.64
N SER A 180 -31.28 11.26 -7.35
CA SER A 180 -31.03 12.42 -6.47
C SER A 180 -29.77 13.16 -6.90
N LYS A 181 -29.78 14.49 -6.79
CA LYS A 181 -28.62 15.35 -7.06
C LYS A 181 -27.96 15.75 -5.73
N ILE A 182 -26.71 15.42 -5.56
CA ILE A 182 -25.88 15.81 -4.42
C ILE A 182 -24.59 16.43 -4.90
N SER A 183 -23.83 17.07 -4.02
CA SER A 183 -22.46 17.52 -4.33
C SER A 183 -21.43 16.57 -3.72
N VAL A 184 -20.19 16.61 -4.23
CA VAL A 184 -19.07 15.94 -3.59
C VAL A 184 -18.91 16.46 -2.15
N GLN A 185 -19.14 17.77 -1.90
CA GLN A 185 -19.15 18.34 -0.56
C GLN A 185 -20.15 17.66 0.38
N THR A 186 -21.30 17.21 -0.14
CA THR A 186 -22.27 16.45 0.68
C THR A 186 -21.67 15.16 1.24
N LEU A 187 -20.86 14.45 0.42
CA LEU A 187 -20.15 13.24 0.86
C LEU A 187 -19.05 13.56 1.85
N ILE A 188 -18.29 14.64 1.61
CA ILE A 188 -17.25 15.10 2.53
C ILE A 188 -17.87 15.45 3.90
N ASP A 189 -18.92 16.26 3.91
CA ASP A 189 -19.61 16.68 5.13
C ASP A 189 -20.19 15.46 5.88
N GLN A 190 -20.67 14.46 5.17
CA GLN A 190 -21.14 13.20 5.74
C GLN A 190 -19.98 12.42 6.38
N ALA A 191 -18.87 12.24 5.67
CA ALA A 191 -17.69 11.56 6.18
C ALA A 191 -17.15 12.24 7.45
N LEU A 192 -16.98 13.56 7.42
CA LEU A 192 -16.48 14.32 8.57
C LEU A 192 -17.40 14.26 9.81
N ARG A 193 -18.74 14.19 9.60
CA ARG A 193 -19.70 14.05 10.71
C ARG A 193 -19.75 12.63 11.29
N GLY A 194 -19.69 11.63 10.42
CA GLY A 194 -19.87 10.22 10.82
C GLY A 194 -18.62 9.60 11.41
N ALA A 195 -17.45 10.11 11.02
CA ALA A 195 -16.19 9.54 11.43
C ALA A 195 -15.85 9.88 12.91
N GLN A 196 -15.41 8.88 13.63
CA GLN A 196 -14.85 8.98 14.98
C GLN A 196 -13.33 9.16 14.91
N ASP A 197 -12.74 9.74 15.97
CA ASP A 197 -11.29 9.71 16.10
C ASP A 197 -10.86 8.29 16.45
N PRO A 198 -9.77 7.79 15.85
CA PRO A 198 -9.30 6.44 16.16
C PRO A 198 -8.94 6.30 17.64
N SER A 199 -9.47 5.26 18.29
CA SER A 199 -9.30 5.00 19.73
C SER A 199 -8.73 3.60 20.02
N ASN A 200 -8.81 2.68 19.07
CA ASN A 200 -8.30 1.30 19.19
C ASN A 200 -7.57 0.88 17.92
N GLU A 201 -6.89 -0.27 17.94
CA GLU A 201 -6.05 -0.75 16.83
C GLU A 201 -6.81 -0.88 15.51
N VAL A 202 -8.06 -1.38 15.54
CA VAL A 202 -8.87 -1.57 14.32
C VAL A 202 -9.21 -0.21 13.69
N GLU A 203 -9.62 0.75 14.50
CA GLU A 203 -9.93 2.10 14.04
C GLU A 203 -8.68 2.81 13.49
N TRP A 204 -7.51 2.58 14.10
CA TRP A 204 -6.25 3.09 13.57
C TRP A 204 -5.89 2.46 12.21
N MET A 205 -6.12 1.15 12.03
CA MET A 205 -5.89 0.48 10.76
C MET A 205 -6.79 1.02 9.64
N ASP A 206 -8.02 1.41 9.96
CA ASP A 206 -9.01 1.95 9.01
C ASP A 206 -8.96 3.48 8.86
N SER A 207 -8.13 4.17 9.66
CA SER A 207 -8.09 5.64 9.70
C SER A 207 -7.37 6.36 8.54
N PRO A 208 -6.49 5.77 7.73
CA PRO A 208 -5.66 6.51 6.79
C PRO A 208 -6.44 7.48 5.90
N TRP A 209 -7.53 7.03 5.31
CA TRP A 209 -8.34 7.84 4.39
C TRP A 209 -9.09 8.97 5.10
N LEU A 210 -9.56 8.73 6.33
CA LEU A 210 -10.13 9.81 7.15
C LEU A 210 -9.07 10.86 7.48
N LEU A 211 -7.89 10.43 7.93
CA LEU A 211 -6.81 11.33 8.33
C LEU A 211 -6.34 12.21 7.17
N ASP A 212 -6.19 11.63 5.97
CA ASP A 212 -5.84 12.38 4.76
C ASP A 212 -6.98 13.35 4.36
N LEU A 213 -8.24 12.89 4.37
CA LEU A 213 -9.43 13.69 4.11
C LEU A 213 -9.50 14.95 5.01
N LEU A 214 -9.14 14.81 6.29
CA LEU A 214 -9.13 15.96 7.23
C LEU A 214 -8.17 17.08 6.80
N THR A 215 -7.11 16.75 6.06
CA THR A 215 -6.13 17.74 5.59
C THR A 215 -6.60 18.50 4.35
N ARG A 216 -7.55 17.92 3.59
CA ARG A 216 -7.99 18.40 2.29
C ARG A 216 -9.23 19.29 2.34
N ASP A 217 -9.99 19.26 3.44
CA ASP A 217 -11.17 20.10 3.62
C ASP A 217 -10.98 21.09 4.78
N PRO A 218 -11.28 22.40 4.59
CA PRO A 218 -11.11 23.41 5.63
C PRO A 218 -11.85 23.09 6.93
N LYS A 219 -13.00 22.40 6.87
CA LYS A 219 -13.77 21.99 8.06
C LYS A 219 -13.05 20.89 8.86
N GLY A 220 -12.19 20.10 8.19
CA GLY A 220 -11.37 19.07 8.82
C GLY A 220 -10.16 19.62 9.58
N LYS A 221 -9.68 20.83 9.20
CA LYS A 221 -8.41 21.38 9.71
C LYS A 221 -8.28 21.44 11.24
N PRO A 222 -9.28 21.87 12.03
CA PRO A 222 -9.16 21.87 13.50
C PRO A 222 -8.95 20.46 14.07
N ARG A 223 -9.60 19.46 13.46
CA ARG A 223 -9.47 18.06 13.85
C ARG A 223 -8.12 17.49 13.40
N ALA A 224 -7.67 17.83 12.19
CA ALA A 224 -6.34 17.49 11.68
C ALA A 224 -5.23 18.00 12.61
N THR A 225 -5.31 19.27 13.03
CA THR A 225 -4.34 19.88 13.96
C THR A 225 -4.28 19.13 15.29
N ARG A 226 -5.41 18.69 15.83
CA ARG A 226 -5.46 17.93 17.08
C ARG A 226 -4.92 16.51 16.92
N LEU A 227 -5.19 15.86 15.78
CA LEU A 227 -4.79 14.47 15.53
C LEU A 227 -3.35 14.32 15.04
N ALA A 228 -2.75 15.33 14.41
CA ALA A 228 -1.41 15.25 13.86
C ALA A 228 -0.36 14.74 14.88
N PRO A 229 -0.20 15.33 16.10
CA PRO A 229 0.80 14.85 17.06
C PRO A 229 0.49 13.44 17.57
N ILE A 230 -0.78 13.04 17.64
CA ILE A 230 -1.20 11.70 18.08
C ILE A 230 -0.86 10.68 17.00
N THR A 231 -1.21 10.97 15.74
CA THR A 231 -0.93 10.11 14.58
C THR A 231 0.57 9.94 14.39
N TRP A 232 1.34 11.02 14.52
CA TRP A 232 2.79 10.98 14.37
C TRP A 232 3.46 10.11 15.45
N ARG A 233 3.04 10.26 16.71
CA ARG A 233 3.50 9.40 17.80
C ARG A 233 3.14 7.93 17.52
N LYS A 234 1.90 7.63 17.11
CA LYS A 234 1.47 6.27 16.77
C LYS A 234 2.31 5.69 15.64
N LEU A 235 2.58 6.46 14.57
CA LEU A 235 3.47 6.03 13.49
C LEU A 235 4.87 5.70 14.02
N SER A 236 5.44 6.55 14.87
CA SER A 236 6.77 6.34 15.45
C SER A 236 6.82 5.08 16.32
N GLU A 237 5.81 4.82 17.14
CA GLU A 237 5.67 3.61 17.94
C GLU A 237 5.62 2.36 17.04
N GLU A 238 4.82 2.39 15.99
CA GLU A 238 4.64 1.30 15.04
C GLU A 238 5.90 0.99 14.22
N THR A 239 6.72 1.99 13.95
CA THR A 239 7.96 1.83 13.17
C THR A 239 9.20 1.59 14.04
N GLN A 240 9.08 1.61 15.37
CA GLN A 240 10.19 1.46 16.30
C GLN A 240 11.00 0.17 16.07
N LEU A 241 10.29 -0.93 15.75
CA LEU A 241 10.90 -2.21 15.41
C LEU A 241 11.94 -2.10 14.28
N ILE A 242 11.67 -1.26 13.27
CA ILE A 242 12.58 -1.01 12.15
C ILE A 242 13.79 -0.16 12.63
N ALA A 243 13.53 0.81 13.50
CA ALA A 243 14.58 1.66 14.06
C ALA A 243 15.57 0.84 14.89
N ASP A 244 15.08 -0.10 15.69
CA ASP A 244 15.87 -0.89 16.63
C ASP A 244 16.64 -2.04 15.95
N TYR A 245 16.23 -2.44 14.75
CA TYR A 245 16.88 -3.55 14.05
C TYR A 245 18.34 -3.22 13.68
N ARG A 246 19.27 -4.12 14.09
CA ARG A 246 20.74 -3.97 13.88
C ARG A 246 21.35 -5.08 13.01
N GLY A 247 20.59 -6.12 12.66
CA GLY A 247 21.07 -7.26 11.89
C GLY A 247 21.26 -6.99 10.40
N ALA A 248 21.72 -8.01 9.66
CA ALA A 248 21.79 -7.95 8.20
C ALA A 248 20.37 -7.82 7.59
N PRO A 249 20.20 -7.00 6.55
CA PRO A 249 18.86 -6.79 5.93
C PRO A 249 18.13 -8.09 5.58
N ALA A 250 18.80 -9.08 4.98
CA ALA A 250 18.18 -10.35 4.63
C ALA A 250 17.68 -11.14 5.85
N ALA A 251 18.45 -11.13 6.94
CA ALA A 251 18.10 -11.84 8.17
C ALA A 251 16.87 -11.24 8.90
N ALA A 252 16.50 -9.99 8.59
CA ALA A 252 15.32 -9.36 9.18
C ALA A 252 14.02 -10.11 8.89
N PHE A 253 13.99 -10.90 7.82
CA PHE A 253 12.81 -11.62 7.35
C PHE A 253 13.01 -13.14 7.40
N GLU A 254 14.07 -13.61 8.02
CA GLU A 254 14.30 -15.01 8.30
C GLU A 254 13.53 -15.45 9.57
N ASN A 255 13.34 -16.76 9.71
CA ASN A 255 12.68 -17.32 10.89
C ASN A 255 13.37 -16.88 12.18
N GLY A 256 12.56 -16.39 13.10
CA GLY A 256 13.02 -16.02 14.44
C GLY A 256 13.40 -14.56 14.61
N THR A 257 13.43 -13.74 13.54
CA THR A 257 13.63 -12.30 13.73
C THR A 257 12.34 -11.59 14.13
N PRO A 258 12.39 -10.54 14.98
CA PRO A 258 11.20 -9.77 15.34
C PRO A 258 10.51 -9.13 14.12
N LEU A 259 11.26 -8.65 13.12
CA LEU A 259 10.70 -8.07 11.90
C LEU A 259 9.92 -9.10 11.08
N TYR A 260 10.46 -10.31 10.91
CA TYR A 260 9.75 -11.39 10.24
C TYR A 260 8.48 -11.80 11.01
N ALA A 261 8.58 -11.91 12.34
CA ALA A 261 7.43 -12.24 13.18
C ALA A 261 6.34 -11.16 13.07
N ALA A 262 6.69 -9.88 13.12
CA ALA A 262 5.75 -8.77 12.97
C ALA A 262 5.06 -8.80 11.58
N LYS A 263 5.81 -9.00 10.51
CA LYS A 263 5.28 -9.09 9.15
C LYS A 263 4.34 -10.29 9.00
N ARG A 264 4.76 -11.47 9.46
CA ARG A 264 3.95 -12.70 9.39
C ARG A 264 2.67 -12.62 10.20
N ASN A 265 2.73 -12.02 11.38
CA ASN A 265 1.60 -11.90 12.31
C ASN A 265 0.80 -10.62 12.09
N LYS A 266 1.18 -9.77 11.13
CA LYS A 266 0.55 -8.49 10.84
C LYS A 266 0.39 -7.62 12.09
N THR A 267 1.50 -7.42 12.79
CA THR A 267 1.55 -6.58 14.00
C THR A 267 2.31 -5.30 13.73
N GLN A 268 2.10 -4.28 14.54
CA GLN A 268 2.71 -2.96 14.41
C GLN A 268 2.47 -2.41 12.99
N ILE A 269 3.42 -1.71 12.40
CA ILE A 269 3.27 -1.10 11.05
C ILE A 269 2.85 -2.10 9.97
N TYR A 270 3.19 -3.38 10.14
CA TYR A 270 2.79 -4.44 9.21
C TYR A 270 1.33 -4.90 9.37
N GLY A 271 0.66 -4.49 10.44
CA GLY A 271 -0.77 -4.72 10.67
C GLY A 271 -1.66 -3.81 9.84
N HIS A 272 -1.16 -2.62 9.51
CA HIS A 272 -1.92 -1.64 8.73
C HIS A 272 -2.00 -2.00 7.24
N HIS A 273 -3.01 -1.42 6.56
CA HIS A 273 -3.24 -1.64 5.12
C HIS A 273 -2.01 -1.31 4.28
N CYS A 274 -1.73 -2.16 3.30
CA CYS A 274 -0.52 -2.10 2.46
C CYS A 274 0.78 -2.00 3.28
N GLY A 275 0.81 -2.72 4.43
CA GLY A 275 1.95 -2.72 5.34
C GLY A 275 2.23 -1.35 5.95
N GLY A 276 1.20 -0.56 6.19
CA GLY A 276 1.27 0.74 6.84
C GLY A 276 1.67 1.91 5.94
N LEU A 277 1.80 1.71 4.63
CA LEU A 277 2.20 2.79 3.73
C LEU A 277 1.08 3.83 3.57
N HIS A 278 -0.20 3.43 3.52
CA HIS A 278 -1.31 4.39 3.58
C HIS A 278 -1.35 5.17 4.89
N PHE A 279 -1.08 4.50 6.03
CA PHE A 279 -1.01 5.17 7.32
C PHE A 279 0.12 6.20 7.36
N MET A 280 1.28 5.86 6.81
CA MET A 280 2.40 6.79 6.70
C MET A 280 2.08 7.97 5.77
N GLN A 281 1.41 7.75 4.63
CA GLN A 281 0.98 8.83 3.74
C GLN A 281 0.05 9.80 4.45
N ALA A 282 -0.93 9.28 5.19
CA ALA A 282 -1.85 10.11 5.97
C ALA A 282 -1.14 10.90 7.07
N ALA A 283 -0.19 10.29 7.78
CA ALA A 283 0.62 10.98 8.78
C ALA A 283 1.47 12.11 8.17
N LEU A 284 2.09 11.87 7.01
CA LEU A 284 2.83 12.89 6.26
C LEU A 284 1.92 14.05 5.82
N SER A 285 0.72 13.76 5.31
CA SER A 285 -0.27 14.77 4.93
C SER A 285 -0.72 15.62 6.13
N LEU A 286 -0.98 14.97 7.28
CA LEU A 286 -1.31 15.67 8.52
C LEU A 286 -0.17 16.58 8.97
N GLU A 287 1.05 16.07 9.03
CA GLU A 287 2.23 16.85 9.46
C GLU A 287 2.44 18.06 8.55
N ALA A 288 2.38 17.87 7.22
CA ALA A 288 2.47 18.96 6.26
C ALA A 288 1.38 20.00 6.45
N SER A 289 0.16 19.60 6.82
CA SER A 289 -0.98 20.51 6.99
C SER A 289 -0.88 21.40 8.23
N VAL A 290 -0.08 21.01 9.23
CA VAL A 290 0.00 21.71 10.52
C VAL A 290 1.37 22.35 10.78
N ASN A 291 2.46 21.70 10.41
CA ASN A 291 3.81 22.16 10.75
C ASN A 291 4.69 22.46 9.54
N ALA A 292 4.58 21.68 8.48
CA ALA A 292 5.37 21.79 7.24
C ALA A 292 6.92 21.89 7.45
N ALA A 293 7.43 21.43 8.61
CA ALA A 293 8.85 21.50 8.93
C ALA A 293 9.56 20.21 8.54
N PRO A 294 10.50 20.22 7.55
CA PRO A 294 11.20 19.01 7.10
C PRO A 294 11.88 18.23 8.24
N ALA A 295 12.41 18.92 9.24
CA ALA A 295 13.10 18.29 10.36
C ALA A 295 12.20 17.40 11.24
N SER A 296 10.89 17.66 11.28
CA SER A 296 9.95 16.86 12.08
C SER A 296 9.73 15.46 11.49
N VAL A 297 9.82 15.32 10.16
CA VAL A 297 9.55 14.07 9.46
C VAL A 297 10.80 13.25 9.13
N ALA A 298 11.99 13.85 9.21
CA ALA A 298 13.25 13.21 8.86
C ALA A 298 13.48 11.84 9.53
N PRO A 299 13.20 11.62 10.83
CA PRO A 299 13.37 10.33 11.46
C PRO A 299 12.51 9.22 10.83
N GLU A 300 11.29 9.51 10.44
CA GLU A 300 10.40 8.52 9.82
C GLU A 300 10.77 8.23 8.37
N LEU A 301 11.21 9.24 7.62
CA LEU A 301 11.76 9.05 6.28
C LEU A 301 13.03 8.18 6.32
N ASP A 302 13.88 8.36 7.33
CA ASP A 302 15.07 7.51 7.55
C ASP A 302 14.68 6.05 7.88
N ARG A 303 13.66 5.84 8.71
CA ARG A 303 13.09 4.51 8.98
C ARG A 303 12.51 3.88 7.71
N LEU A 304 11.83 4.67 6.87
CA LEU A 304 11.33 4.20 5.59
C LEU A 304 12.47 3.78 4.65
N LEU A 305 13.55 4.55 4.55
CA LEU A 305 14.74 4.15 3.78
C LEU A 305 15.34 2.84 4.27
N LYS A 306 15.45 2.67 5.58
CA LYS A 306 15.90 1.42 6.18
C LYS A 306 14.97 0.25 5.82
N ARG A 307 13.67 0.46 5.91
CA ARG A 307 12.68 -0.54 5.53
C ARG A 307 12.77 -0.91 4.04
N ILE A 308 12.96 0.06 3.14
CA ILE A 308 13.18 -0.19 1.71
C ILE A 308 14.37 -1.14 1.52
N ALA A 309 15.48 -0.91 2.20
CA ALA A 309 16.65 -1.77 2.11
C ALA A 309 16.36 -3.21 2.58
N LEU A 310 15.64 -3.35 3.70
CA LEU A 310 15.25 -4.65 4.26
C LEU A 310 14.32 -5.42 3.30
N GLU A 311 13.25 -4.79 2.83
CA GLU A 311 12.28 -5.42 1.92
C GLU A 311 12.93 -5.78 0.57
N ARG A 312 13.75 -4.88 0.00
CA ARG A 312 14.48 -5.14 -1.24
C ARG A 312 15.40 -6.36 -1.12
N ALA A 313 16.18 -6.46 -0.04
CA ALA A 313 17.04 -7.61 0.20
C ALA A 313 16.23 -8.90 0.29
N THR A 314 15.08 -8.86 0.96
CA THR A 314 14.18 -10.00 1.09
C THR A 314 13.59 -10.44 -0.25
N TYR A 315 13.01 -9.51 -1.02
CA TYR A 315 12.44 -9.85 -2.32
C TYR A 315 13.50 -10.38 -3.29
N ASN A 316 14.72 -9.84 -3.28
CA ASN A 316 15.81 -10.34 -4.09
C ASN A 316 16.22 -11.78 -3.70
N ALA A 317 16.34 -12.05 -2.40
CA ALA A 317 16.66 -13.38 -1.91
C ALA A 317 15.57 -14.40 -2.30
N LEU A 318 14.31 -14.08 -2.06
CA LEU A 318 13.16 -14.92 -2.39
C LEU A 318 13.02 -15.15 -3.90
N ALA A 319 13.19 -14.11 -4.72
CA ALA A 319 13.13 -14.21 -6.17
C ALA A 319 14.19 -15.16 -6.72
N ASN A 320 15.43 -15.12 -6.18
CA ASN A 320 16.50 -16.04 -6.57
C ASN A 320 16.19 -17.50 -6.16
N MET A 321 15.52 -17.69 -5.01
CA MET A 321 15.16 -19.02 -4.51
C MET A 321 13.98 -19.64 -5.25
N THR A 322 13.08 -18.83 -5.80
CA THR A 322 11.80 -19.27 -6.37
C THR A 322 11.74 -19.20 -7.90
N GLN A 323 12.88 -19.03 -8.57
CA GLN A 323 12.93 -19.04 -10.03
C GLN A 323 12.28 -20.32 -10.62
N GLY A 324 11.31 -20.09 -11.52
CA GLY A 324 10.63 -21.17 -12.23
C GLY A 324 9.57 -21.93 -11.43
N VAL A 325 9.18 -21.47 -10.24
CA VAL A 325 8.07 -22.07 -9.48
C VAL A 325 6.85 -21.13 -9.41
N PRO A 326 5.60 -21.65 -9.38
CA PRO A 326 4.37 -20.85 -9.45
C PRO A 326 4.22 -19.79 -8.34
N ILE A 327 4.88 -19.99 -7.18
CA ILE A 327 4.86 -19.04 -6.07
C ILE A 327 5.55 -17.72 -6.41
N SER A 328 6.42 -17.69 -7.43
CA SER A 328 7.13 -16.49 -7.84
C SER A 328 6.17 -15.34 -8.21
N ARG A 329 5.01 -15.64 -8.83
CA ARG A 329 3.98 -14.63 -9.14
C ARG A 329 3.52 -13.87 -7.90
N LEU A 330 3.23 -14.58 -6.79
CA LEU A 330 2.77 -13.95 -5.55
C LEU A 330 3.85 -13.05 -4.95
N LEU A 331 5.12 -13.44 -5.04
CA LEU A 331 6.24 -12.60 -4.59
C LEU A 331 6.34 -11.32 -5.41
N TRP A 332 6.18 -11.41 -6.74
CA TRP A 332 6.20 -10.25 -7.60
C TRP A 332 5.00 -9.32 -7.36
N VAL A 333 3.81 -9.87 -7.08
CA VAL A 333 2.64 -9.07 -6.69
C VAL A 333 2.90 -8.35 -5.37
N GLN A 334 3.48 -9.01 -4.35
CA GLN A 334 3.86 -8.35 -3.11
C GLN A 334 4.98 -7.32 -3.31
N GLY A 335 5.91 -7.55 -4.23
CA GLY A 335 6.90 -6.56 -4.65
C GLY A 335 6.24 -5.33 -5.31
N LEU A 336 5.29 -5.54 -6.23
CA LEU A 336 4.52 -4.46 -6.85
C LEU A 336 3.82 -3.59 -5.78
N LYS A 337 3.13 -4.23 -4.84
CA LYS A 337 2.50 -3.58 -3.69
C LYS A 337 3.48 -2.72 -2.92
N PHE A 338 4.55 -3.34 -2.40
CA PHE A 338 5.47 -2.64 -1.52
C PHE A 338 6.20 -1.50 -2.25
N PHE A 339 6.79 -1.76 -3.41
CA PHE A 339 7.58 -0.74 -4.12
C PHE A 339 6.69 0.37 -4.70
N GLY A 340 5.48 0.05 -5.16
CA GLY A 340 4.51 1.01 -5.67
C GLY A 340 4.08 2.00 -4.59
N HIS A 341 3.55 1.49 -3.49
CA HIS A 341 3.12 2.34 -2.36
C HIS A 341 4.29 3.10 -1.71
N THR A 342 5.49 2.52 -1.69
CA THR A 342 6.67 3.21 -1.13
C THR A 342 7.12 4.36 -2.03
N ALA A 343 7.13 4.16 -3.36
CA ALA A 343 7.43 5.23 -4.31
C ALA A 343 6.39 6.35 -4.21
N GLU A 344 5.12 5.99 -4.08
CA GLU A 344 4.02 6.94 -3.84
C GLU A 344 4.22 7.72 -2.54
N THR A 345 4.63 7.07 -1.45
CA THR A 345 4.84 7.67 -0.13
C THR A 345 6.02 8.65 -0.12
N LEU A 346 7.18 8.24 -0.65
CA LEU A 346 8.35 9.13 -0.76
C LEU A 346 8.09 10.28 -1.73
N GLY A 347 7.41 10.00 -2.85
CA GLY A 347 7.02 11.02 -3.80
C GLY A 347 6.03 12.03 -3.21
N LEU A 348 5.10 11.57 -2.36
CA LEU A 348 4.21 12.45 -1.58
C LEU A 348 4.99 13.35 -0.63
N ALA A 349 5.96 12.80 0.11
CA ALA A 349 6.80 13.60 1.00
C ALA A 349 7.54 14.71 0.23
N ARG A 350 8.02 14.41 -0.99
CA ARG A 350 8.64 15.38 -1.89
C ARG A 350 7.66 16.47 -2.36
N GLU A 351 6.49 16.05 -2.82
CA GLU A 351 5.41 16.93 -3.31
C GLU A 351 4.94 17.90 -2.21
N LEU A 352 4.87 17.42 -0.96
CA LEU A 352 4.49 18.23 0.21
C LEU A 352 5.64 19.11 0.75
N GLY A 353 6.84 19.06 0.15
CA GLY A 353 8.00 19.84 0.61
C GLY A 353 8.55 19.39 1.97
N LEU A 354 8.32 18.14 2.36
CA LEU A 354 8.76 17.59 3.64
C LEU A 354 10.24 17.21 3.67
N TYR A 355 10.93 17.37 2.58
CA TYR A 355 12.40 17.40 2.49
C TYR A 355 12.86 18.29 1.35
N ASP A 356 14.09 18.83 1.48
CA ASP A 356 14.73 19.65 0.46
C ASP A 356 15.65 18.75 -0.39
N PRO A 357 15.34 18.53 -1.69
CA PRO A 357 16.14 17.66 -2.58
C PRO A 357 17.56 18.18 -2.84
N THR A 358 17.90 19.42 -2.48
CA THR A 358 19.24 20.00 -2.65
C THR A 358 20.19 19.58 -1.53
N THR A 359 19.67 19.20 -0.37
CA THR A 359 20.46 18.73 0.78
C THR A 359 21.02 17.32 0.55
N SER A 360 22.02 16.92 1.34
CA SER A 360 22.57 15.56 1.31
C SER A 360 21.51 14.50 1.63
N GLU A 361 20.60 14.79 2.58
CA GLU A 361 19.50 13.91 2.96
C GLU A 361 18.46 13.83 1.83
N GLY A 362 18.05 14.96 1.27
CA GLY A 362 17.11 14.98 0.16
C GLY A 362 17.63 14.25 -1.08
N LYS A 363 18.92 14.41 -1.40
CA LYS A 363 19.58 13.63 -2.47
C LYS A 363 19.54 12.13 -2.21
N ARG A 364 19.67 11.70 -0.95
CA ARG A 364 19.54 10.28 -0.55
C ARG A 364 18.09 9.78 -0.74
N LEU A 365 17.09 10.59 -0.41
CA LEU A 365 15.67 10.27 -0.62
C LEU A 365 15.33 10.21 -2.13
N ASP A 366 15.80 11.17 -2.93
CA ASP A 366 15.63 11.14 -4.39
C ASP A 366 16.35 9.94 -5.04
N ALA A 367 17.53 9.56 -4.52
CA ALA A 367 18.20 8.33 -4.96
C ALA A 367 17.39 7.07 -4.63
N ALA A 368 16.70 7.05 -3.49
CA ALA A 368 15.79 5.96 -3.15
C ALA A 368 14.56 5.92 -4.07
N LEU A 369 13.99 7.06 -4.47
CA LEU A 369 12.91 7.13 -5.47
C LEU A 369 13.36 6.55 -6.81
N ARG A 370 14.56 6.91 -7.30
CA ARG A 370 15.12 6.34 -8.53
C ARG A 370 15.30 4.82 -8.43
N ALA A 371 15.80 4.35 -7.29
CA ALA A 371 15.98 2.92 -7.06
C ALA A 371 14.65 2.17 -6.98
N LEU A 372 13.58 2.78 -6.43
CA LEU A 372 12.23 2.20 -6.40
C LEU A 372 11.62 2.08 -7.80
N ALA A 373 11.84 3.07 -8.68
CA ALA A 373 11.42 2.98 -10.08
C ALA A 373 12.10 1.79 -10.79
N TRP A 374 13.38 1.55 -10.51
CA TRP A 374 14.09 0.37 -11.00
C TRP A 374 13.52 -0.94 -10.44
N ASP A 375 13.22 -1.01 -9.15
CA ASP A 375 12.59 -2.18 -8.54
C ASP A 375 11.22 -2.46 -9.15
N LEU A 376 10.41 -1.41 -9.38
CA LEU A 376 9.11 -1.51 -10.07
C LEU A 376 9.26 -2.04 -11.48
N LYS A 377 10.25 -1.56 -12.24
CA LYS A 377 10.53 -2.10 -13.58
C LYS A 377 10.84 -3.59 -13.54
N ARG A 378 11.70 -4.04 -12.64
CA ARG A 378 12.03 -5.47 -12.47
C ARG A 378 10.82 -6.31 -12.12
N VAL A 379 9.98 -5.84 -11.20
CA VAL A 379 8.75 -6.53 -10.79
C VAL A 379 7.77 -6.59 -11.96
N PHE A 380 7.57 -5.49 -12.67
CA PHE A 380 6.69 -5.45 -13.83
C PHE A 380 7.15 -6.38 -14.95
N ASP A 381 8.45 -6.36 -15.28
CA ASP A 381 9.03 -7.24 -16.29
C ASP A 381 8.84 -8.71 -15.90
N ALA A 382 9.01 -9.06 -14.62
CA ALA A 382 8.80 -10.41 -14.11
C ALA A 382 7.33 -10.87 -14.22
N LEU A 383 6.38 -9.99 -13.83
CA LEU A 383 4.93 -10.24 -13.95
C LEU A 383 4.50 -10.36 -15.41
N ALA A 384 5.04 -9.52 -16.30
CA ALA A 384 4.76 -9.58 -17.72
C ALA A 384 5.30 -10.88 -18.35
N LYS A 385 6.52 -11.28 -17.99
CA LYS A 385 7.13 -12.56 -18.43
C LYS A 385 6.37 -13.79 -17.92
N ASP A 386 5.84 -13.73 -16.70
CA ASP A 386 5.00 -14.78 -16.11
C ASP A 386 3.59 -14.83 -16.72
N GLY A 387 3.22 -13.88 -17.56
CA GLY A 387 1.90 -13.80 -18.19
C GLY A 387 0.77 -13.38 -17.24
N ALA A 388 1.08 -12.76 -16.11
CA ALA A 388 0.09 -12.39 -15.10
C ALA A 388 -1.01 -11.47 -15.68
N TYR A 389 -0.62 -10.48 -16.46
CA TYR A 389 -1.57 -9.54 -17.06
C TYR A 389 -2.37 -10.10 -18.24
N GLN A 390 -1.87 -11.14 -18.93
CA GLN A 390 -2.60 -11.85 -19.97
C GLN A 390 -3.65 -12.81 -19.39
N GLN A 391 -3.48 -13.22 -18.14
CA GLN A 391 -4.33 -14.18 -17.44
C GLN A 391 -5.26 -13.52 -16.41
N LEU A 392 -5.50 -12.21 -16.47
CA LEU A 392 -6.27 -11.48 -15.46
C LEU A 392 -7.67 -12.06 -15.23
N ASP A 393 -8.36 -12.49 -16.28
CA ASP A 393 -9.72 -13.06 -16.13
C ASP A 393 -9.67 -14.42 -15.41
N ALA A 394 -8.67 -15.26 -15.70
CA ALA A 394 -8.44 -16.52 -14.97
C ALA A 394 -8.02 -16.26 -13.51
N ILE A 395 -7.12 -15.31 -13.28
CA ILE A 395 -6.69 -14.92 -11.93
C ILE A 395 -7.90 -14.35 -11.14
N LYS A 396 -8.77 -13.55 -11.77
CA LYS A 396 -9.99 -13.02 -11.15
C LYS A 396 -10.91 -14.15 -10.65
N SER A 397 -11.03 -15.23 -11.41
CA SER A 397 -11.90 -16.37 -11.05
C SER A 397 -11.28 -17.28 -9.98
N GLU A 398 -9.96 -17.48 -10.01
CA GLU A 398 -9.26 -18.45 -9.15
C GLU A 398 -8.67 -17.83 -7.88
N ARG A 399 -8.20 -16.58 -7.98
CA ARG A 399 -7.46 -15.87 -6.93
C ARG A 399 -7.82 -14.39 -6.92
N VAL A 400 -9.03 -14.10 -6.53
CA VAL A 400 -9.60 -12.74 -6.58
C VAL A 400 -8.72 -11.69 -5.91
N GLN A 401 -8.09 -12.00 -4.77
CA GLN A 401 -7.20 -11.05 -4.09
C GLN A 401 -5.97 -10.72 -4.94
N THR A 402 -5.37 -11.71 -5.60
CA THR A 402 -4.24 -11.48 -6.51
C THR A 402 -4.64 -10.58 -7.69
N TYR A 403 -5.86 -10.75 -8.22
CA TYR A 403 -6.41 -9.86 -9.23
C TYR A 403 -6.54 -8.43 -8.72
N LEU A 404 -7.14 -8.24 -7.54
CA LEU A 404 -7.29 -6.91 -6.94
C LEU A 404 -5.94 -6.26 -6.67
N ASP A 405 -4.97 -7.02 -6.15
CA ASP A 405 -3.61 -6.53 -5.92
C ASP A 405 -2.94 -6.11 -7.24
N LEU A 406 -3.06 -6.89 -8.33
CA LEU A 406 -2.50 -6.51 -9.63
C LEU A 406 -3.09 -5.21 -10.17
N ILE A 407 -4.39 -4.97 -9.99
CA ILE A 407 -5.05 -3.76 -10.46
C ILE A 407 -4.78 -2.58 -9.51
N GLY A 408 -5.07 -2.72 -8.21
CA GLY A 408 -4.95 -1.64 -7.24
C GLY A 408 -3.50 -1.22 -7.01
N ASP A 409 -2.62 -2.18 -6.73
CA ASP A 409 -1.19 -1.88 -6.51
C ASP A 409 -0.50 -1.41 -7.80
N GLY A 410 -0.97 -1.85 -8.98
CA GLY A 410 -0.54 -1.31 -10.27
C GLY A 410 -0.91 0.17 -10.43
N CYS A 411 -2.12 0.56 -10.01
CA CYS A 411 -2.54 1.97 -10.00
C CYS A 411 -1.70 2.82 -9.02
N HIS A 412 -1.39 2.30 -7.83
CA HIS A 412 -0.49 2.94 -6.89
C HIS A 412 0.96 3.03 -7.41
N ALA A 413 1.43 1.98 -8.11
CA ALA A 413 2.75 2.01 -8.76
C ALA A 413 2.83 3.12 -9.83
N MET A 414 1.80 3.29 -10.65
CA MET A 414 1.72 4.41 -11.62
C MET A 414 1.81 5.76 -10.92
N ARG A 415 1.03 5.98 -9.87
CA ARG A 415 1.07 7.22 -9.11
C ARG A 415 2.43 7.44 -8.45
N GLY A 416 3.05 6.37 -7.92
CA GLY A 416 4.40 6.39 -7.38
C GLY A 416 5.44 6.80 -8.43
N LEU A 417 5.35 6.27 -9.66
CA LEU A 417 6.22 6.63 -10.78
C LEU A 417 6.00 8.09 -11.20
N THR A 418 4.76 8.55 -11.32
CA THR A 418 4.45 9.97 -11.62
C THR A 418 5.11 10.91 -10.59
N ARG A 419 5.01 10.59 -9.31
CA ARG A 419 5.63 11.38 -8.23
C ARG A 419 7.15 11.26 -8.18
N ALA A 420 7.72 10.18 -8.72
CA ALA A 420 9.16 9.98 -8.80
C ALA A 420 9.82 10.73 -9.96
N LEU A 421 9.11 11.03 -11.03
CA LEU A 421 9.65 11.70 -12.23
C LEU A 421 10.51 12.93 -11.92
N PRO A 422 10.10 13.86 -11.02
CA PRO A 422 10.92 15.04 -10.71
C PRO A 422 12.29 14.72 -10.08
N ALA A 423 12.50 13.50 -9.56
CA ALA A 423 13.80 13.08 -9.04
C ALA A 423 14.78 12.69 -10.17
N PHE A 424 14.28 12.46 -11.39
CA PHE A 424 15.08 12.17 -12.59
C PHE A 424 15.48 13.43 -13.36
N ASP A 425 14.63 14.46 -13.38
CA ASP A 425 14.89 15.72 -14.08
C ASP A 425 16.13 16.47 -13.58
N GLN A 426 16.53 16.20 -12.32
CA GLN A 426 17.70 16.85 -11.71
C GLN A 426 19.03 16.22 -12.13
N THR A 427 19.03 15.04 -12.71
CA THR A 427 20.26 14.34 -13.15
C THR A 427 20.60 14.59 -14.61
N GLU A 428 19.68 15.19 -15.38
CA GLU A 428 19.88 15.50 -16.80
C GLU A 428 20.39 16.94 -17.06
N LYS A 429 20.58 17.73 -15.98
CA LYS A 429 21.20 19.07 -16.00
C LYS A 429 22.63 19.03 -15.49
#